data_0a30142910f763a361bf66d4ecc037c7
#
_entry.id   0a30142910f763a361bf66d4ecc037c7
#
_cell.length_a   1.000
_cell.length_b   1.000
_cell.length_c   1.000
_cell.angle_alpha   90.00
_cell.angle_beta   90.00
_cell.angle_gamma   90.00
#
_symmetry.space_group_name_H-M   'P 1'
#
loop_
_entity.id
_entity.type
_entity.pdbx_description
1 polymer ?
#
loop_
_entity_poly.entity_id
_entity_poly.type
_entity_poly.pdbx_seq_one_letter_code
_entity_poly.pdbx_strand_id
1 'polypeptide(L)'
;MTLYKIHIDNRNYGSWTTFNATTMEPLNVADFNPTNHKIFTNDIFTHNNGKLEIVHSNMRVTENIPAVLILADNKTYGRERKLNDKNISKEGKLLYKCVPDDSRIPIFLVPYEIKQLGFSKVFTNLYVTIRFKEWNDKHPHAVLSQNIGPVDVIDNFYEYQLYCKSLNTSMQKFNKAASKAVKDYTTCSEKAEVHDTFITSVCKKYNQIEDRCSWKTFTIDPASSLDYDDGFSIRKLDNEQTLLSIYIANVTIWMDSLNLWSSFSQRISTIYLPDRKRPMLPTILSDCLCSLQENTRRFCFVVDILLDKDTNILSINYSNCIIKPFKNFAYEEPLLLNDPNYIFLLETSKKMASKYKYMPNVRNSHEVVCYLMILMNYYCAKEMLKYNNGIFRSTIIKNPVSLPDGLPDDVNQFIKTWNSVCGQYIDINTIDIEDRNKLMRHELLEMDAYIHITSPIRRLVDLLNMMQFQLNHGLITLSQDAIDFYKKWIEQIDYINVTMRAIRKVQTDCNLLDMCYNKPATLEKIYDGYCFDKIIRNDGLFQYIVFLPELRLASRITVRDDLENYGKGKYKLFLFSDEERFKKKIRLQII
;
A
#
# COMPACT_ATOMS: atom_id res chain seq x y z
N MET A 1 -20.03 -35.35 5.18
CA MET A 1 -20.99 -34.38 4.62
C MET A 1 -20.22 -33.50 3.63
N THR A 2 -20.64 -33.46 2.38
CA THR A 2 -19.89 -32.69 1.33
C THR A 2 -20.13 -31.21 1.51
N LEU A 3 -19.04 -30.43 1.61
CA LEU A 3 -19.07 -28.98 1.66
C LEU A 3 -18.90 -28.43 0.23
N TYR A 4 -19.82 -27.59 -0.18
CA TYR A 4 -19.81 -26.91 -1.47
C TYR A 4 -19.43 -25.45 -1.30
N LYS A 5 -18.69 -24.90 -2.27
CA LYS A 5 -18.43 -23.47 -2.42
C LYS A 5 -18.96 -23.01 -3.78
N ILE A 6 -19.58 -21.86 -3.84
CA ILE A 6 -20.14 -21.33 -5.10
C ILE A 6 -19.39 -20.12 -5.60
N HIS A 7 -19.17 -20.06 -6.92
CA HIS A 7 -18.77 -18.85 -7.63
C HIS A 7 -19.91 -18.40 -8.55
N ILE A 8 -20.34 -17.15 -8.43
CA ILE A 8 -21.38 -16.54 -9.25
C ILE A 8 -20.73 -15.50 -10.14
N ASP A 9 -21.00 -15.52 -11.44
CA ASP A 9 -20.28 -14.68 -12.41
C ASP A 9 -20.82 -13.25 -12.49
N ASN A 10 -22.13 -13.08 -12.27
CA ASN A 10 -22.79 -11.78 -12.38
C ASN A 10 -23.97 -11.62 -11.40
N ARG A 11 -24.36 -10.37 -11.14
CA ARG A 11 -25.43 -10.05 -10.18
C ARG A 11 -26.83 -10.52 -10.56
N ASN A 12 -27.03 -10.90 -11.81
CA ASN A 12 -28.29 -11.43 -12.29
C ASN A 12 -28.39 -12.95 -12.12
N TYR A 13 -27.32 -13.58 -11.61
CA TYR A 13 -27.27 -15.02 -11.36
C TYR A 13 -27.50 -15.86 -12.63
N GLY A 14 -27.09 -15.33 -13.79
CA GLY A 14 -27.25 -16.01 -15.08
C GLY A 14 -26.31 -17.19 -15.27
N SER A 15 -25.17 -17.20 -14.59
CA SER A 15 -24.20 -18.29 -14.59
C SER A 15 -23.48 -18.39 -13.24
N TRP A 16 -23.18 -19.62 -12.85
CA TRP A 16 -22.44 -19.97 -11.62
C TRP A 16 -21.76 -21.31 -11.74
N THR A 17 -20.77 -21.53 -10.88
CA THR A 17 -20.06 -22.80 -10.75
C THR A 17 -19.96 -23.17 -9.28
N THR A 18 -20.19 -24.44 -8.98
CA THR A 18 -20.02 -25.01 -7.64
C THR A 18 -18.76 -25.85 -7.58
N PHE A 19 -18.09 -25.84 -6.44
CA PHE A 19 -16.83 -26.52 -6.18
C PHE A 19 -16.94 -27.31 -4.87
N ASN A 20 -16.13 -28.36 -4.73
CA ASN A 20 -15.83 -28.91 -3.43
C ASN A 20 -15.06 -27.85 -2.63
N ALA A 21 -15.54 -27.49 -1.43
CA ALA A 21 -14.96 -26.42 -0.63
C ALA A 21 -13.53 -26.72 -0.13
N THR A 22 -13.12 -28.00 -0.11
CA THR A 22 -11.79 -28.44 0.35
C THR A 22 -10.81 -28.60 -0.80
N THR A 23 -11.20 -29.33 -1.88
CA THR A 23 -10.30 -29.61 -3.01
C THR A 23 -10.31 -28.53 -4.08
N MET A 24 -11.33 -27.66 -4.06
CA MET A 24 -11.58 -26.64 -5.10
C MET A 24 -11.80 -27.21 -6.51
N GLU A 25 -12.12 -28.50 -6.62
CA GLU A 25 -12.52 -29.12 -7.87
C GLU A 25 -13.98 -28.81 -8.20
N PRO A 26 -14.33 -28.57 -9.47
CA PRO A 26 -15.71 -28.37 -9.87
C PRO A 26 -16.59 -29.57 -9.45
N LEU A 27 -17.72 -29.29 -8.83
CA LEU A 27 -18.64 -30.31 -8.33
C LEU A 27 -20.08 -29.84 -8.52
N ASN A 28 -20.80 -30.51 -9.42
CA ASN A 28 -22.19 -30.13 -9.71
C ASN A 28 -23.13 -30.56 -8.58
N VAL A 29 -24.08 -29.68 -8.26
CA VAL A 29 -25.21 -29.92 -7.36
C VAL A 29 -26.47 -30.08 -8.21
N ALA A 30 -27.13 -31.22 -8.15
CA ALA A 30 -28.34 -31.48 -8.88
C ALA A 30 -29.48 -30.56 -8.40
N ASP A 31 -30.35 -30.10 -9.33
CA ASP A 31 -31.54 -29.27 -9.09
C ASP A 31 -31.29 -28.04 -8.23
N PHE A 32 -30.11 -27.40 -8.42
CA PHE A 32 -29.66 -26.29 -7.61
C PHE A 32 -29.80 -24.94 -8.35
N ASN A 33 -30.45 -23.97 -7.70
CA ASN A 33 -30.52 -22.58 -8.15
C ASN A 33 -30.16 -21.63 -7.00
N PRO A 34 -29.05 -20.87 -7.09
CA PRO A 34 -28.57 -20.04 -5.99
C PRO A 34 -29.52 -18.88 -5.63
N THR A 35 -30.33 -18.40 -6.57
CA THR A 35 -31.34 -17.36 -6.29
C THR A 35 -32.45 -17.88 -5.38
N ASN A 36 -32.94 -19.10 -5.63
CA ASN A 36 -34.01 -19.69 -4.83
C ASN A 36 -33.55 -19.94 -3.38
N HIS A 37 -32.28 -20.32 -3.23
CA HIS A 37 -31.65 -20.59 -1.93
C HIS A 37 -31.03 -19.36 -1.25
N LYS A 38 -31.13 -18.18 -1.87
CA LYS A 38 -30.63 -16.91 -1.29
C LYS A 38 -29.13 -16.95 -0.97
N ILE A 39 -28.30 -17.52 -1.85
CA ILE A 39 -26.86 -17.73 -1.67
C ILE A 39 -26.07 -16.63 -2.35
N PHE A 40 -25.02 -16.14 -1.70
CA PHE A 40 -24.05 -15.20 -2.28
C PHE A 40 -22.83 -15.93 -2.88
N THR A 41 -22.14 -15.25 -3.77
CA THR A 41 -20.85 -15.74 -4.27
C THR A 41 -19.85 -15.96 -3.13
N ASN A 42 -19.09 -17.06 -3.19
CA ASN A 42 -18.17 -17.56 -2.17
C ASN A 42 -18.82 -18.08 -0.88
N ASP A 43 -20.14 -18.22 -0.79
CA ASP A 43 -20.77 -18.93 0.32
C ASP A 43 -20.35 -20.41 0.31
N ILE A 44 -20.17 -20.95 1.51
CA ILE A 44 -19.93 -22.38 1.75
C ILE A 44 -21.21 -22.95 2.35
N PHE A 45 -21.70 -24.06 1.76
CA PHE A 45 -22.97 -24.67 2.14
C PHE A 45 -22.92 -26.18 2.02
N THR A 46 -23.90 -26.83 2.66
CA THR A 46 -24.22 -28.25 2.47
C THR A 46 -25.55 -28.39 1.74
N HIS A 47 -25.68 -29.43 0.95
CA HIS A 47 -26.92 -29.77 0.25
C HIS A 47 -27.22 -31.25 0.42
N ASN A 48 -28.28 -31.57 1.19
CA ASN A 48 -28.69 -32.94 1.46
C ASN A 48 -30.22 -33.08 1.31
N ASN A 49 -30.68 -34.02 0.50
CA ASN A 49 -32.09 -34.36 0.30
C ASN A 49 -32.97 -33.10 0.01
N GLY A 50 -32.49 -32.18 -0.81
CA GLY A 50 -33.20 -30.92 -1.15
C GLY A 50 -33.15 -29.84 -0.09
N LYS A 51 -32.54 -30.11 1.09
CA LYS A 51 -32.34 -29.11 2.14
C LYS A 51 -30.93 -28.54 2.06
N LEU A 52 -30.84 -27.22 1.94
CA LEU A 52 -29.58 -26.49 1.90
C LEU A 52 -29.35 -25.76 3.22
N GLU A 53 -28.12 -25.81 3.72
CA GLU A 53 -27.69 -25.09 4.91
C GLU A 53 -26.40 -24.32 4.62
N ILE A 54 -26.40 -23.01 4.86
CA ILE A 54 -25.23 -22.15 4.69
C ILE A 54 -24.35 -22.30 5.93
N VAL A 55 -23.15 -22.87 5.73
CA VAL A 55 -22.16 -23.09 6.79
C VAL A 55 -21.34 -21.81 7.04
N HIS A 56 -20.96 -21.11 5.97
CA HIS A 56 -20.20 -19.85 6.07
C HIS A 56 -20.56 -18.90 4.94
N SER A 57 -20.68 -17.64 5.25
CA SER A 57 -20.96 -16.56 4.29
C SER A 57 -20.23 -15.29 4.66
N ASN A 58 -19.19 -14.95 3.90
CA ASN A 58 -18.47 -13.69 4.10
C ASN A 58 -19.40 -12.48 3.95
N MET A 59 -20.34 -12.55 2.99
CA MET A 59 -21.24 -11.44 2.71
C MET A 59 -22.16 -11.11 3.88
N ARG A 60 -22.59 -12.13 4.64
CA ARG A 60 -23.50 -11.97 5.78
C ARG A 60 -22.83 -11.42 7.03
N VAL A 61 -21.50 -11.60 7.16
CA VAL A 61 -20.72 -11.13 8.31
C VAL A 61 -19.95 -9.83 8.03
N THR A 62 -19.83 -9.44 6.76
CA THR A 62 -19.12 -8.19 6.39
C THR A 62 -19.92 -6.97 6.84
N GLU A 63 -19.28 -6.12 7.65
CA GLU A 63 -19.93 -4.90 8.18
C GLU A 63 -19.95 -3.73 7.19
N ASN A 64 -18.99 -3.68 6.25
CA ASN A 64 -18.80 -2.56 5.34
C ASN A 64 -18.69 -3.05 3.89
N ILE A 65 -19.82 -3.43 3.29
CA ILE A 65 -19.91 -3.77 1.87
C ILE A 65 -19.98 -2.46 1.09
N PRO A 66 -18.98 -2.14 0.22
CA PRO A 66 -19.01 -0.92 -0.56
C PRO A 66 -20.10 -0.97 -1.64
N ALA A 67 -20.88 0.09 -1.73
CA ALA A 67 -22.02 0.16 -2.64
C ALA A 67 -22.34 1.61 -3.04
N VAL A 68 -23.19 1.76 -4.05
CA VAL A 68 -23.77 3.05 -4.45
C VAL A 68 -25.27 3.06 -4.18
N LEU A 69 -25.70 3.99 -3.37
CA LEU A 69 -27.12 4.24 -3.09
C LEU A 69 -27.72 5.09 -4.21
N ILE A 70 -28.72 4.57 -4.90
CA ILE A 70 -29.33 5.20 -6.08
C ILE A 70 -30.47 6.11 -5.64
N LEU A 71 -30.27 7.41 -5.79
CA LEU A 71 -31.23 8.46 -5.46
C LEU A 71 -31.64 9.31 -6.66
N ALA A 72 -30.79 9.40 -7.69
CA ALA A 72 -30.96 10.32 -8.81
C ALA A 72 -32.24 10.09 -9.63
N ASP A 73 -32.76 8.86 -9.69
CA ASP A 73 -33.99 8.51 -10.38
C ASP A 73 -35.25 8.75 -9.52
N ASN A 74 -35.05 9.14 -8.26
CA ASN A 74 -36.11 9.31 -7.25
C ASN A 74 -37.06 8.11 -7.11
N LYS A 75 -36.61 6.90 -7.45
CA LYS A 75 -37.39 5.68 -7.46
C LYS A 75 -37.28 4.93 -6.13
N THR A 76 -38.42 4.61 -5.54
CA THR A 76 -38.52 3.87 -4.27
C THR A 76 -39.11 2.49 -4.46
N TYR A 77 -38.83 1.57 -3.53
CA TYR A 77 -39.22 0.16 -3.59
C TYR A 77 -39.98 -0.28 -2.35
N GLY A 78 -40.89 0.57 -1.88
CA GLY A 78 -41.69 0.34 -0.67
C GLY A 78 -41.09 0.99 0.57
N ARG A 79 -41.51 0.52 1.74
CA ARG A 79 -41.04 0.99 3.05
C ARG A 79 -40.51 -0.14 3.90
N GLU A 80 -39.60 0.19 4.81
CA GLU A 80 -39.08 -0.76 5.79
C GLU A 80 -40.19 -1.29 6.69
N ARG A 81 -40.25 -2.61 6.89
CA ARG A 81 -41.18 -3.23 7.87
C ARG A 81 -40.53 -3.18 9.25
N LYS A 82 -41.16 -2.52 10.22
CA LYS A 82 -40.75 -2.60 11.63
C LYS A 82 -41.32 -3.89 12.24
N LEU A 83 -40.46 -4.71 12.83
CA LEU A 83 -40.78 -6.03 13.38
C LEU A 83 -41.57 -5.99 14.72
N ASN A 84 -41.85 -4.84 15.33
CA ASN A 84 -42.54 -4.71 16.61
C ASN A 84 -43.77 -3.88 16.42
N ASP A 85 -44.92 -4.52 16.29
CA ASP A 85 -46.27 -4.20 16.68
C ASP A 85 -47.28 -4.67 15.64
N LYS A 86 -48.40 -5.14 16.16
CA LYS A 86 -49.59 -5.58 15.40
C LYS A 86 -50.24 -4.46 14.56
N ASN A 87 -49.70 -3.26 14.59
CA ASN A 87 -50.03 -2.15 13.72
C ASN A 87 -48.87 -1.84 12.80
N ILE A 88 -49.04 -2.12 11.50
CA ILE A 88 -48.14 -1.71 10.42
C ILE A 88 -48.06 -0.18 10.45
N SER A 89 -47.07 0.40 11.12
CA SER A 89 -46.92 1.84 11.15
C SER A 89 -46.55 2.33 9.75
N LYS A 90 -47.30 3.30 9.24
CA LYS A 90 -47.04 3.98 7.95
C LYS A 90 -45.69 4.76 7.93
N GLU A 91 -44.89 4.70 8.99
CA GLU A 91 -43.71 5.55 9.25
C GLU A 91 -42.35 4.89 8.97
N GLY A 92 -42.31 3.69 8.35
CA GLY A 92 -41.05 3.09 7.95
C GLY A 92 -40.33 3.93 6.88
N LYS A 93 -38.99 4.00 6.92
CA LYS A 93 -38.18 4.69 5.90
C LYS A 93 -38.43 4.10 4.52
N LEU A 94 -38.33 4.94 3.49
CA LEU A 94 -38.41 4.51 2.09
C LEU A 94 -37.18 3.64 1.74
N LEU A 95 -37.42 2.60 0.96
CA LEU A 95 -36.40 1.68 0.47
C LEU A 95 -35.87 2.14 -0.89
N TYR A 96 -34.57 2.26 -1.01
CA TYR A 96 -33.88 2.61 -2.24
C TYR A 96 -32.97 1.47 -2.68
N LYS A 97 -32.71 1.38 -4.00
CA LYS A 97 -31.70 0.46 -4.54
C LYS A 97 -30.32 0.87 -4.10
N CYS A 98 -29.54 -0.12 -3.70
CA CYS A 98 -28.15 0.02 -3.37
C CYS A 98 -27.34 -1.03 -4.17
N VAL A 99 -26.44 -0.56 -5.02
CA VAL A 99 -25.69 -1.37 -5.99
C VAL A 99 -24.29 -1.64 -5.43
N PRO A 100 -23.96 -2.90 -5.02
CA PRO A 100 -22.64 -3.25 -4.56
C PRO A 100 -21.57 -3.06 -5.63
N ASP A 101 -20.33 -2.74 -5.21
CA ASP A 101 -19.18 -2.61 -6.10
C ASP A 101 -18.83 -3.93 -6.82
N ASP A 102 -18.92 -5.05 -6.11
CA ASP A 102 -18.75 -6.37 -6.70
C ASP A 102 -19.95 -6.73 -7.58
N SER A 103 -19.71 -6.83 -8.89
CA SER A 103 -20.74 -7.16 -9.88
C SER A 103 -21.31 -8.57 -9.77
N ARG A 104 -20.78 -9.40 -8.88
CA ARG A 104 -21.29 -10.75 -8.60
C ARG A 104 -22.35 -10.76 -7.49
N ILE A 105 -22.51 -9.64 -6.79
CA ILE A 105 -23.44 -9.48 -5.67
C ILE A 105 -24.73 -8.80 -6.16
N PRO A 106 -25.92 -9.31 -5.77
CA PRO A 106 -27.20 -8.74 -6.20
C PRO A 106 -27.41 -7.33 -5.63
N ILE A 107 -28.37 -6.60 -6.21
CA ILE A 107 -28.78 -5.29 -5.74
C ILE A 107 -29.52 -5.46 -4.40
N PHE A 108 -29.17 -4.62 -3.42
CA PHE A 108 -29.84 -4.55 -2.12
C PHE A 108 -30.93 -3.48 -2.10
N LEU A 109 -31.89 -3.64 -1.18
CA LEU A 109 -32.79 -2.58 -0.76
C LEU A 109 -32.36 -2.05 0.61
N VAL A 110 -32.19 -0.73 0.70
CA VAL A 110 -31.68 -0.05 1.91
C VAL A 110 -32.67 1.04 2.34
N PRO A 111 -33.10 1.06 3.62
CA PRO A 111 -33.92 2.14 4.14
C PRO A 111 -33.10 3.43 4.27
N TYR A 112 -33.55 4.48 3.60
CA TYR A 112 -32.89 5.78 3.63
C TYR A 112 -33.92 6.92 3.74
N GLU A 113 -33.52 7.99 4.38
CA GLU A 113 -34.27 9.22 4.46
C GLU A 113 -33.44 10.34 3.83
N ILE A 114 -33.97 10.89 2.73
CA ILE A 114 -33.30 11.97 2.03
C ILE A 114 -33.40 13.24 2.88
N LYS A 115 -32.25 13.73 3.35
CA LYS A 115 -32.17 15.04 3.98
C LYS A 115 -32.18 16.09 2.88
N GLN A 116 -33.29 16.81 2.75
CA GLN A 116 -33.41 17.94 1.83
C GLN A 116 -32.47 19.06 2.32
N LEU A 117 -31.42 19.37 1.57
CA LEU A 117 -30.60 20.55 1.77
C LEU A 117 -30.98 21.57 0.70
N GLY A 118 -31.83 22.54 1.05
CA GLY A 118 -32.23 23.63 0.17
C GLY A 118 -33.35 23.27 -0.83
N PHE A 119 -33.52 24.10 -1.85
CA PHE A 119 -34.59 24.02 -2.87
C PHE A 119 -34.25 23.09 -4.06
N SER A 120 -33.11 22.40 -4.06
CA SER A 120 -32.73 21.50 -5.15
C SER A 120 -33.63 20.26 -5.17
N LYS A 121 -34.25 19.99 -6.33
CA LYS A 121 -35.01 18.77 -6.61
C LYS A 121 -34.15 17.65 -7.20
N VAL A 122 -32.86 17.93 -7.47
CA VAL A 122 -31.93 16.96 -8.05
C VAL A 122 -31.22 16.21 -6.92
N PHE A 123 -31.43 14.91 -6.88
CA PHE A 123 -30.76 14.03 -5.93
C PHE A 123 -29.54 13.40 -6.60
N THR A 124 -28.40 13.46 -5.92
CA THR A 124 -27.17 12.82 -6.37
C THR A 124 -27.05 11.45 -5.70
N ASN A 125 -26.60 10.44 -6.44
CA ASN A 125 -26.26 9.13 -5.89
C ASN A 125 -25.13 9.25 -4.85
N LEU A 126 -25.11 8.32 -3.89
CA LEU A 126 -24.13 8.36 -2.79
C LEU A 126 -23.24 7.12 -2.80
N TYR A 127 -21.95 7.30 -2.62
CA TYR A 127 -21.05 6.25 -2.17
C TYR A 127 -21.37 5.93 -0.71
N VAL A 128 -21.60 4.66 -0.42
CA VAL A 128 -21.98 4.19 0.92
C VAL A 128 -21.29 2.87 1.24
N THR A 129 -21.30 2.50 2.53
CA THR A 129 -21.12 1.11 2.93
C THR A 129 -22.41 0.59 3.56
N ILE A 130 -22.70 -0.68 3.30
CA ILE A 130 -23.89 -1.35 3.81
C ILE A 130 -23.54 -2.64 4.52
N ARG A 131 -24.41 -3.11 5.42
CA ARG A 131 -24.33 -4.40 6.08
C ARG A 131 -25.58 -5.20 5.77
N PHE A 132 -25.40 -6.48 5.44
CA PHE A 132 -26.50 -7.41 5.21
C PHE A 132 -27.46 -7.46 6.43
N LYS A 133 -28.76 -7.49 6.17
CA LYS A 133 -29.79 -7.65 7.19
C LYS A 133 -30.52 -8.98 7.02
N GLU A 134 -31.18 -9.17 5.89
CA GLU A 134 -31.99 -10.34 5.58
C GLU A 134 -32.21 -10.48 4.07
N TRP A 135 -32.57 -11.69 3.62
CA TRP A 135 -32.96 -11.93 2.23
C TRP A 135 -34.19 -12.84 2.17
N ASN A 136 -35.36 -12.26 2.28
CA ASN A 136 -36.65 -12.99 2.27
C ASN A 136 -37.36 -12.87 0.92
N ASP A 137 -37.25 -11.71 0.28
CA ASP A 137 -37.92 -11.36 -0.97
C ASP A 137 -36.99 -11.49 -2.19
N LYS A 138 -37.38 -10.86 -3.30
CA LYS A 138 -36.58 -10.85 -4.55
C LYS A 138 -35.17 -10.24 -4.37
N HIS A 139 -35.07 -9.19 -3.56
CA HIS A 139 -33.81 -8.50 -3.28
C HIS A 139 -33.40 -8.68 -1.83
N PRO A 140 -32.10 -8.86 -1.54
CA PRO A 140 -31.62 -8.78 -0.17
C PRO A 140 -31.80 -7.38 0.40
N HIS A 141 -32.05 -7.32 1.69
CA HIS A 141 -32.14 -6.08 2.47
C HIS A 141 -30.85 -5.83 3.23
N ALA A 142 -30.45 -4.57 3.34
CA ALA A 142 -29.29 -4.16 4.10
C ALA A 142 -29.57 -2.90 4.92
N VAL A 143 -28.69 -2.65 5.88
CA VAL A 143 -28.65 -1.43 6.69
C VAL A 143 -27.48 -0.58 6.22
N LEU A 144 -27.68 0.73 6.15
CA LEU A 144 -26.61 1.68 5.89
C LEU A 144 -25.62 1.66 7.06
N SER A 145 -24.35 1.28 6.80
CA SER A 145 -23.28 1.34 7.79
C SER A 145 -22.65 2.73 7.83
N GLN A 146 -22.32 3.28 6.65
CA GLN A 146 -21.72 4.61 6.54
C GLN A 146 -22.16 5.31 5.24
N ASN A 147 -22.34 6.61 5.32
CA ASN A 147 -22.46 7.50 4.17
C ASN A 147 -21.10 8.15 3.90
N ILE A 148 -20.48 7.83 2.75
CA ILE A 148 -19.18 8.38 2.34
C ILE A 148 -19.37 9.76 1.71
N GLY A 149 -20.39 9.90 0.84
CA GLY A 149 -20.74 11.17 0.23
C GLY A 149 -21.21 11.07 -1.23
N PRO A 150 -21.56 12.20 -1.86
CA PRO A 150 -21.99 12.27 -3.25
C PRO A 150 -20.98 11.70 -4.24
N VAL A 151 -21.47 11.00 -5.30
CA VAL A 151 -20.63 10.33 -6.31
C VAL A 151 -19.94 11.31 -7.26
N ASP A 152 -20.40 12.54 -7.36
CA ASP A 152 -19.83 13.61 -8.19
C ASP A 152 -18.62 14.30 -7.54
N VAL A 153 -18.38 14.10 -6.24
CA VAL A 153 -17.22 14.62 -5.50
C VAL A 153 -16.08 13.63 -5.58
N ILE A 154 -14.94 14.04 -6.16
CA ILE A 154 -13.80 13.14 -6.43
C ILE A 154 -13.15 12.61 -5.14
N ASP A 155 -13.10 13.41 -4.07
CA ASP A 155 -12.52 12.99 -2.78
C ASP A 155 -13.31 11.83 -2.16
N ASN A 156 -14.63 11.81 -2.34
CA ASN A 156 -15.49 10.71 -1.91
C ASN A 156 -15.18 9.43 -2.71
N PHE A 157 -14.82 9.56 -3.99
CA PHE A 157 -14.38 8.42 -4.79
C PHE A 157 -13.08 7.81 -4.23
N TYR A 158 -12.10 8.62 -3.81
CA TYR A 158 -10.87 8.10 -3.22
C TYR A 158 -11.15 7.32 -1.94
N GLU A 159 -11.98 7.85 -1.05
CA GLU A 159 -12.37 7.13 0.16
C GLU A 159 -13.14 5.85 -0.16
N TYR A 160 -14.06 5.89 -1.13
CA TYR A 160 -14.82 4.73 -1.61
C TYR A 160 -13.89 3.62 -2.15
N GLN A 161 -12.81 3.97 -2.88
CA GLN A 161 -11.85 2.98 -3.39
C GLN A 161 -11.14 2.22 -2.27
N LEU A 162 -10.91 2.84 -1.11
CA LEU A 162 -10.33 2.15 0.05
C LEU A 162 -11.26 1.04 0.55
N TYR A 163 -12.57 1.29 0.59
CA TYR A 163 -13.55 0.24 0.93
C TYR A 163 -13.62 -0.85 -0.15
N CYS A 164 -13.62 -0.49 -1.43
CA CYS A 164 -13.67 -1.44 -2.54
C CYS A 164 -12.49 -2.41 -2.57
N LYS A 165 -11.36 -2.05 -1.96
CA LYS A 165 -10.15 -2.87 -1.89
C LYS A 165 -9.82 -3.36 -0.48
N SER A 166 -10.76 -3.25 0.45
CA SER A 166 -10.59 -3.63 1.86
C SER A 166 -9.38 -2.97 2.54
N LEU A 167 -9.05 -1.74 2.12
CA LEU A 167 -7.95 -0.93 2.65
C LEU A 167 -8.40 0.04 3.75
N ASN A 168 -9.70 0.17 3.96
CA ASN A 168 -10.24 1.01 5.02
C ASN A 168 -10.04 0.32 6.37
N THR A 169 -9.07 0.80 7.12
CA THR A 169 -8.73 0.28 8.45
C THR A 169 -8.88 1.39 9.48
N SER A 170 -9.60 1.10 10.57
CA SER A 170 -9.77 2.05 11.68
C SER A 170 -8.45 2.26 12.43
N MET A 171 -8.06 3.52 12.57
CA MET A 171 -6.90 3.95 13.37
C MET A 171 -7.30 4.44 14.78
N GLN A 172 -8.59 4.42 15.12
CA GLN A 172 -9.08 5.06 16.35
C GLN A 172 -8.45 4.52 17.63
N LYS A 173 -8.37 3.17 17.76
CA LYS A 173 -7.76 2.53 18.93
C LYS A 173 -6.29 2.94 19.06
N PHE A 174 -5.56 2.88 17.95
CA PHE A 174 -4.12 3.20 17.93
C PHE A 174 -3.87 4.70 18.18
N ASN A 175 -4.63 5.59 17.54
CA ASN A 175 -4.55 7.03 17.78
C ASN A 175 -4.83 7.37 19.25
N LYS A 176 -5.86 6.76 19.85
CA LYS A 176 -6.21 6.99 21.27
C LYS A 176 -5.11 6.50 22.21
N ALA A 177 -4.56 5.31 21.95
CA ALA A 177 -3.47 4.74 22.74
C ALA A 177 -2.20 5.60 22.66
N ALA A 178 -1.79 5.98 21.44
CA ALA A 178 -0.62 6.83 21.22
C ALA A 178 -0.78 8.21 21.89
N SER A 179 -1.93 8.86 21.70
CA SER A 179 -2.19 10.17 22.35
C SER A 179 -2.20 10.08 23.87
N LYS A 180 -2.70 8.97 24.45
CA LYS A 180 -2.67 8.76 25.90
C LYS A 180 -1.23 8.54 26.38
N ALA A 181 -0.48 7.62 25.76
CA ALA A 181 0.89 7.32 26.13
C ALA A 181 1.78 8.57 26.11
N VAL A 182 1.65 9.41 25.07
CA VAL A 182 2.40 10.68 25.00
C VAL A 182 1.96 11.67 26.07
N LYS A 183 0.66 11.78 26.41
CA LYS A 183 0.18 12.66 27.48
C LYS A 183 0.71 12.24 28.85
N ASP A 184 0.77 10.96 29.12
CA ASP A 184 1.25 10.45 30.40
C ASP A 184 2.71 10.87 30.67
N TYR A 185 3.49 11.13 29.59
CA TYR A 185 4.84 11.71 29.71
C TYR A 185 4.85 13.24 29.76
N THR A 186 3.80 13.92 29.23
CA THR A 186 3.76 15.40 29.14
C THR A 186 3.11 16.08 30.34
N THR A 187 2.53 15.34 31.28
CA THR A 187 1.85 15.92 32.47
C THR A 187 2.79 16.45 33.53
N CYS A 188 4.10 16.26 33.40
CA CYS A 188 5.06 16.60 34.49
C CYS A 188 5.93 17.84 34.25
N SER A 189 5.97 18.49 33.08
CA SER A 189 6.79 19.69 32.81
C SER A 189 6.55 20.37 31.46
N GLU A 190 7.20 21.50 31.20
CA GLU A 190 7.09 22.26 29.94
C GLU A 190 7.55 21.45 28.71
N LYS A 191 6.88 21.61 27.57
CA LYS A 191 6.90 20.69 26.38
C LYS A 191 8.29 20.29 25.85
N ALA A 192 9.32 21.14 25.93
CA ALA A 192 10.67 20.83 25.45
C ALA A 192 11.46 19.96 26.43
N GLU A 193 11.39 20.26 27.74
CA GLU A 193 12.08 19.51 28.79
C GLU A 193 11.55 18.07 28.92
N VAL A 194 10.27 17.86 28.65
CA VAL A 194 9.64 16.54 28.72
C VAL A 194 10.18 15.61 27.67
N HIS A 195 10.34 16.10 26.44
CA HIS A 195 10.87 15.31 25.32
C HIS A 195 12.32 14.86 25.64
N ASP A 196 13.14 15.77 26.11
CA ASP A 196 14.52 15.47 26.47
C ASP A 196 14.63 14.55 27.71
N THR A 197 13.76 14.69 28.70
CA THR A 197 13.65 13.79 29.84
C THR A 197 13.28 12.37 29.39
N PHE A 198 12.31 12.24 28.50
CA PHE A 198 11.91 10.94 27.93
C PHE A 198 13.07 10.29 27.17
N ILE A 199 13.71 11.02 26.25
CA ILE A 199 14.88 10.52 25.51
C ILE A 199 15.96 10.06 26.47
N THR A 200 16.26 10.84 27.51
CA THR A 200 17.27 10.50 28.53
C THR A 200 16.89 9.23 29.29
N SER A 201 15.61 9.03 29.62
CA SER A 201 15.15 7.81 30.29
C SER A 201 15.29 6.57 29.41
N VAL A 202 14.98 6.70 28.10
CA VAL A 202 15.13 5.62 27.10
C VAL A 202 16.61 5.28 26.90
N CYS A 203 17.50 6.29 26.84
CA CYS A 203 18.95 6.06 26.74
C CYS A 203 19.50 5.31 27.95
N LYS A 204 18.98 5.54 29.16
CA LYS A 204 19.34 4.76 30.34
C LYS A 204 18.87 3.30 30.24
N LYS A 205 17.74 3.04 29.61
CA LYS A 205 17.23 1.67 29.35
C LYS A 205 18.12 0.93 28.34
N TYR A 206 18.59 1.63 27.31
CA TYR A 206 19.37 1.09 26.20
C TYR A 206 20.78 1.70 26.21
N ASN A 207 21.70 1.15 27.02
CA ASN A 207 23.04 1.71 27.31
C ASN A 207 23.97 1.85 26.09
N GLN A 208 23.56 1.41 24.89
CA GLN A 208 24.38 1.38 23.67
C GLN A 208 23.98 2.47 22.66
N ILE A 209 23.10 3.41 23.04
CA ILE A 209 22.66 4.48 22.11
C ILE A 209 23.71 5.59 22.11
N GLU A 210 24.39 5.78 20.97
CA GLU A 210 25.40 6.82 20.79
C GLU A 210 24.76 8.20 20.62
N ASP A 211 25.30 9.25 21.25
CA ASP A 211 24.86 10.64 21.02
C ASP A 211 25.65 11.27 19.88
N ARG A 212 24.97 11.51 18.74
CA ARG A 212 25.51 12.17 17.55
C ARG A 212 24.83 13.51 17.27
N CYS A 213 24.24 14.15 18.28
CA CYS A 213 23.56 15.44 18.12
C CYS A 213 24.45 16.57 17.60
N SER A 214 25.77 16.47 17.79
CA SER A 214 26.77 17.41 17.27
C SER A 214 27.15 17.19 15.80
N TRP A 215 26.73 16.05 15.19
CA TRP A 215 27.06 15.75 13.82
C TRP A 215 26.15 16.52 12.86
N LYS A 216 26.69 16.95 11.72
CA LYS A 216 25.90 17.60 10.67
C LYS A 216 25.08 16.57 9.90
N THR A 217 23.94 16.22 10.48
CA THR A 217 22.97 15.30 9.85
C THR A 217 21.87 16.08 9.16
N PHE A 218 21.41 15.63 7.99
CA PHE A 218 20.35 16.28 7.22
C PHE A 218 19.49 15.23 6.50
N THR A 219 18.27 15.60 6.11
CA THR A 219 17.37 14.77 5.28
C THR A 219 17.17 15.41 3.92
N ILE A 220 16.74 14.63 2.93
CA ILE A 220 16.42 15.10 1.56
C ILE A 220 15.13 14.43 1.12
N ASP A 221 14.04 15.20 1.02
CA ASP A 221 12.69 14.67 0.82
C ASP A 221 11.87 15.54 -0.14
N PRO A 222 10.67 15.12 -0.57
CA PRO A 222 9.73 16.02 -1.22
C PRO A 222 9.38 17.23 -0.34
N ALA A 223 9.21 18.43 -0.91
CA ALA A 223 8.94 19.66 -0.17
C ALA A 223 7.67 19.61 0.72
N SER A 224 6.73 18.70 0.43
CA SER A 224 5.51 18.50 1.21
C SER A 224 5.61 17.41 2.29
N SER A 225 6.79 16.80 2.47
CA SER A 225 6.98 15.72 3.46
C SER A 225 6.90 16.24 4.88
N LEU A 226 6.33 15.42 5.76
CA LEU A 226 6.27 15.62 7.20
C LEU A 226 6.86 14.41 7.97
N ASP A 227 6.98 13.28 7.29
CA ASP A 227 7.44 11.99 7.80
C ASP A 227 8.80 11.66 7.17
N TYR A 228 9.86 12.17 7.78
CA TYR A 228 11.25 11.97 7.34
C TYR A 228 11.76 10.64 7.90
N ASP A 229 11.86 9.61 7.04
CA ASP A 229 12.33 8.26 7.40
C ASP A 229 13.86 8.19 7.46
N ASP A 230 14.57 8.87 6.55
CA ASP A 230 16.00 8.73 6.33
C ASP A 230 16.76 10.06 6.40
N GLY A 231 18.01 9.97 6.82
CA GLY A 231 18.92 11.10 6.92
C GLY A 231 20.36 10.68 6.66
N PHE A 232 21.22 11.66 6.45
CA PHE A 232 22.59 11.44 6.01
C PHE A 232 23.58 12.32 6.78
N SER A 233 24.81 11.81 6.96
CA SER A 233 25.98 12.62 7.23
C SER A 233 27.20 12.05 6.54
N ILE A 234 28.14 12.92 6.17
CA ILE A 234 29.40 12.53 5.58
C ILE A 234 30.54 13.31 6.20
N ARG A 235 31.63 12.63 6.54
CA ARG A 235 32.76 13.23 7.24
C ARG A 235 34.07 12.69 6.68
N LYS A 236 35.02 13.58 6.42
CA LYS A 236 36.42 13.21 6.22
C LYS A 236 37.04 12.91 7.57
N LEU A 237 37.73 11.79 7.64
CA LEU A 237 38.52 11.39 8.80
C LEU A 237 40.01 11.64 8.54
N ASP A 238 40.83 11.53 9.60
CA ASP A 238 42.26 11.46 9.46
C ASP A 238 42.62 10.27 8.56
N ASN A 239 43.78 10.28 7.88
CA ASN A 239 44.21 9.22 6.96
C ASN A 239 43.44 9.11 5.63
N GLU A 240 42.87 10.21 5.11
CA GLU A 240 42.17 10.26 3.83
C GLU A 240 40.93 9.33 3.73
N GLN A 241 40.45 8.84 4.86
CA GLN A 241 39.21 8.04 4.92
C GLN A 241 37.99 8.91 4.96
N THR A 242 36.86 8.35 4.51
CA THR A 242 35.54 9.02 4.56
C THR A 242 34.56 8.13 5.32
N LEU A 243 33.87 8.70 6.30
CA LEU A 243 32.76 8.06 7.00
C LEU A 243 31.46 8.57 6.41
N LEU A 244 30.72 7.69 5.77
CA LEU A 244 29.37 7.90 5.27
C LEU A 244 28.39 7.22 6.21
N SER A 245 27.46 7.98 6.82
CA SER A 245 26.44 7.45 7.73
C SER A 245 25.04 7.64 7.13
N ILE A 246 24.26 6.57 7.13
CA ILE A 246 22.86 6.53 6.72
C ILE A 246 22.02 6.27 7.97
N TYR A 247 21.14 7.21 8.30
CA TYR A 247 20.28 7.17 9.48
C TYR A 247 18.86 6.84 9.08
N ILE A 248 18.22 5.92 9.79
CA ILE A 248 16.80 5.60 9.62
C ILE A 248 16.07 5.83 10.94
N ALA A 249 14.93 6.48 10.90
CA ALA A 249 14.07 6.72 12.04
C ALA A 249 13.81 5.42 12.83
N ASN A 250 14.15 5.39 14.12
CA ASN A 250 14.00 4.17 14.91
C ASN A 250 12.60 4.09 15.54
N VAL A 251 11.63 3.65 14.74
CA VAL A 251 10.23 3.45 15.16
C VAL A 251 10.13 2.40 16.27
N THR A 252 11.00 1.38 16.25
CA THR A 252 10.99 0.27 17.22
C THR A 252 11.16 0.78 18.64
N ILE A 253 12.12 1.68 18.88
CA ILE A 253 12.38 2.25 20.19
C ILE A 253 11.15 3.01 20.72
N TRP A 254 10.50 3.82 19.88
CA TRP A 254 9.30 4.56 20.26
C TRP A 254 8.13 3.64 20.57
N MET A 255 7.85 2.68 19.72
CA MET A 255 6.74 1.73 19.89
C MET A 255 6.90 0.91 21.17
N ASP A 256 8.11 0.43 21.44
CA ASP A 256 8.40 -0.38 22.63
C ASP A 256 8.38 0.44 23.92
N SER A 257 8.98 1.62 23.91
CA SER A 257 9.03 2.50 25.09
C SER A 257 7.67 3.07 25.48
N LEU A 258 6.77 3.24 24.53
CA LEU A 258 5.39 3.73 24.74
C LEU A 258 4.38 2.59 24.89
N ASN A 259 4.79 1.32 24.88
CA ASN A 259 3.95 0.12 24.98
C ASN A 259 2.79 0.13 23.97
N LEU A 260 3.07 0.40 22.69
CA LEU A 260 2.04 0.61 21.65
C LEU A 260 1.77 -0.60 20.76
N TRP A 261 2.52 -1.68 20.89
CA TRP A 261 2.45 -2.85 20.00
C TRP A 261 1.05 -3.48 19.93
N SER A 262 0.41 -3.68 21.08
CA SER A 262 -0.93 -4.28 21.18
C SER A 262 -2.06 -3.41 20.58
N SER A 263 -1.80 -2.11 20.37
CA SER A 263 -2.74 -1.15 19.80
C SER A 263 -2.57 -0.92 18.30
N PHE A 264 -1.51 -1.47 17.69
CA PHE A 264 -1.22 -1.30 16.27
C PHE A 264 -2.40 -1.71 15.38
N SER A 265 -2.67 -0.93 14.35
CA SER A 265 -3.78 -1.17 13.43
C SER A 265 -3.44 -2.25 12.39
N GLN A 266 -4.43 -2.62 11.56
CA GLN A 266 -4.21 -3.52 10.42
C GLN A 266 -3.68 -2.77 9.17
N ARG A 267 -3.34 -1.49 9.27
CA ARG A 267 -2.79 -0.71 8.16
C ARG A 267 -1.30 -0.95 8.04
N ILE A 268 -0.91 -1.73 7.04
CA ILE A 268 0.46 -2.20 6.83
C ILE A 268 1.37 -1.22 6.09
N SER A 269 0.81 -0.15 5.54
CA SER A 269 1.57 0.92 4.88
C SER A 269 0.78 2.21 4.84
N THR A 270 1.47 3.33 4.84
CA THR A 270 0.88 4.63 4.50
C THR A 270 0.36 4.60 3.07
N ILE A 271 -0.86 5.11 2.87
CA ILE A 271 -1.51 5.20 1.56
C ILE A 271 -1.52 6.67 1.15
N TYR A 272 -0.87 7.00 0.03
CA TYR A 272 -0.78 8.37 -0.50
C TYR A 272 -1.83 8.55 -1.60
N LEU A 273 -2.89 9.31 -1.30
CA LEU A 273 -3.93 9.66 -2.27
C LEU A 273 -3.90 11.17 -2.53
N PRO A 274 -4.48 11.64 -3.65
CA PRO A 274 -4.39 13.04 -4.04
C PRO A 274 -4.95 14.03 -3.01
N ASP A 275 -6.03 13.66 -2.30
CA ASP A 275 -6.67 14.48 -1.27
C ASP A 275 -5.84 14.56 0.01
N ARG A 276 -5.28 13.44 0.47
CA ARG A 276 -4.47 13.35 1.71
C ARG A 276 -3.78 12.00 1.84
N LYS A 277 -2.72 11.94 2.65
CA LYS A 277 -2.13 10.67 3.10
C LYS A 277 -3.00 9.99 4.18
N ARG A 278 -3.03 8.66 4.17
CA ARG A 278 -3.58 7.83 5.25
C ARG A 278 -2.40 7.11 5.92
N PRO A 279 -1.88 7.65 7.01
CA PRO A 279 -0.63 7.16 7.62
C PRO A 279 -0.79 5.77 8.24
N MET A 280 0.29 4.98 8.23
CA MET A 280 0.39 3.69 8.91
C MET A 280 0.41 3.87 10.43
N LEU A 281 1.19 4.81 10.90
CA LEU A 281 1.29 5.18 12.31
C LEU A 281 0.39 6.39 12.62
N PRO A 282 -0.08 6.57 13.87
CA PRO A 282 -0.66 7.83 14.32
C PRO A 282 0.23 9.03 13.97
N THR A 283 -0.35 10.16 13.58
CA THR A 283 0.40 11.36 13.17
C THR A 283 1.35 11.88 14.26
N ILE A 284 0.99 11.70 15.54
CA ILE A 284 1.86 12.02 16.67
C ILE A 284 3.16 11.18 16.66
N LEU A 285 3.14 9.99 16.08
CA LEU A 285 4.33 9.15 15.86
C LEU A 285 4.95 9.47 14.50
N SER A 286 4.20 9.34 13.40
CA SER A 286 4.75 9.46 12.05
C SER A 286 5.31 10.83 11.73
N ASP A 287 4.58 11.89 12.10
CA ASP A 287 4.92 13.25 11.69
C ASP A 287 5.64 14.05 12.82
N CYS A 288 5.69 13.48 14.03
CA CYS A 288 6.32 14.14 15.19
C CYS A 288 7.45 13.32 15.79
N LEU A 289 7.15 12.27 16.57
CA LEU A 289 8.17 11.60 17.40
C LEU A 289 9.19 10.79 16.60
N CYS A 290 8.75 10.07 15.57
CA CYS A 290 9.63 9.24 14.75
C CYS A 290 10.31 10.03 13.62
N SER A 291 9.63 11.02 13.06
CA SER A 291 10.14 11.82 11.94
C SER A 291 11.43 12.57 12.27
N LEU A 292 12.44 12.47 11.42
CA LEU A 292 13.76 13.09 11.60
C LEU A 292 13.72 14.60 11.34
N GLN A 293 12.93 15.33 12.11
CA GLN A 293 12.71 16.76 11.97
C GLN A 293 13.94 17.58 12.40
N GLU A 294 14.18 18.67 11.67
CA GLU A 294 15.29 19.59 11.97
C GLU A 294 15.23 20.15 13.40
N ASN A 295 16.40 20.38 13.96
CA ASN A 295 16.59 20.95 15.30
C ASN A 295 15.98 20.14 16.47
N THR A 296 15.58 18.88 16.24
CA THR A 296 14.96 18.03 17.26
C THR A 296 15.71 16.72 17.43
N ARG A 297 15.91 16.27 18.68
CA ARG A 297 16.58 14.99 18.98
C ARG A 297 15.70 13.82 18.55
N ARG A 298 16.29 12.85 17.83
CA ARG A 298 15.57 11.68 17.30
C ARG A 298 16.40 10.41 17.43
N PHE A 299 15.72 9.31 17.78
CA PHE A 299 16.34 7.98 17.73
C PHE A 299 16.47 7.49 16.30
N CYS A 300 17.65 6.98 15.98
CA CYS A 300 17.94 6.40 14.67
C CYS A 300 18.59 5.03 14.81
N PHE A 301 18.30 4.16 13.85
CA PHE A 301 19.17 3.07 13.45
C PHE A 301 20.12 3.61 12.38
N VAL A 302 21.41 3.33 12.50
CA VAL A 302 22.43 3.89 11.61
C VAL A 302 23.31 2.81 11.02
N VAL A 303 23.64 3.00 9.74
CA VAL A 303 24.67 2.24 9.01
C VAL A 303 25.82 3.16 8.72
N ASP A 304 26.98 2.88 9.29
CA ASP A 304 28.23 3.58 9.07
C ASP A 304 29.08 2.83 8.06
N ILE A 305 29.39 3.48 6.96
CA ILE A 305 30.21 2.94 5.88
C ILE A 305 31.54 3.69 5.87
N LEU A 306 32.60 2.99 6.23
CA LEU A 306 33.97 3.53 6.17
C LEU A 306 34.55 3.29 4.78
N LEU A 307 34.97 4.35 4.12
CA LEU A 307 35.54 4.34 2.78
C LEU A 307 37.00 4.75 2.82
N ASP A 308 37.80 4.15 1.93
CA ASP A 308 39.15 4.63 1.64
C ASP A 308 39.11 5.87 0.69
N LYS A 309 40.28 6.40 0.36
CA LYS A 309 40.44 7.54 -0.56
C LYS A 309 39.85 7.30 -1.97
N ASP A 310 39.81 6.03 -2.39
CA ASP A 310 39.28 5.61 -3.67
C ASP A 310 37.81 5.17 -3.60
N THR A 311 37.14 5.43 -2.46
CA THR A 311 35.74 5.06 -2.18
C THR A 311 35.49 3.54 -2.17
N ASN A 312 36.49 2.70 -1.87
CA ASN A 312 36.24 1.30 -1.56
C ASN A 312 35.75 1.17 -0.14
N ILE A 313 34.80 0.27 0.07
CA ILE A 313 34.22 0.00 1.40
C ILE A 313 35.23 -0.80 2.22
N LEU A 314 35.72 -0.20 3.31
CA LEU A 314 36.65 -0.84 4.24
C LEU A 314 35.87 -1.62 5.33
N SER A 315 34.84 -1.02 5.89
CA SER A 315 33.98 -1.67 6.88
C SER A 315 32.58 -1.08 6.88
N ILE A 316 31.63 -1.87 7.40
CA ILE A 316 30.25 -1.45 7.63
C ILE A 316 29.89 -1.79 9.07
N ASN A 317 29.45 -0.79 9.83
CA ASN A 317 29.04 -0.94 11.22
C ASN A 317 27.57 -0.53 11.39
N TYR A 318 26.90 -1.18 12.32
CA TYR A 318 25.49 -0.97 12.64
C TYR A 318 25.32 -0.59 14.09
N SER A 319 24.58 0.47 14.37
CA SER A 319 24.34 0.90 15.76
C SER A 319 23.02 1.66 15.89
N ASN A 320 22.60 1.93 17.12
CA ASN A 320 21.57 2.88 17.43
C ASN A 320 22.18 4.19 17.93
N CYS A 321 21.62 5.31 17.49
CA CYS A 321 22.10 6.62 17.93
C CYS A 321 20.96 7.63 18.11
N ILE A 322 21.29 8.76 18.72
CA ILE A 322 20.45 9.96 18.72
C ILE A 322 21.12 10.97 17.79
N ILE A 323 20.33 11.55 16.91
CA ILE A 323 20.75 12.67 16.06
C ILE A 323 19.89 13.91 16.33
N LYS A 324 20.39 15.06 15.89
CA LYS A 324 19.64 16.31 15.83
C LYS A 324 19.87 16.90 14.44
N PRO A 325 19.00 16.56 13.43
CA PRO A 325 19.19 17.04 12.07
C PRO A 325 19.30 18.57 12.05
N PHE A 326 20.30 19.09 11.35
CA PHE A 326 20.46 20.55 11.28
C PHE A 326 19.54 21.15 10.20
N LYS A 327 19.11 20.36 9.18
CA LYS A 327 18.23 20.80 8.12
C LYS A 327 17.45 19.65 7.50
N ASN A 328 16.18 19.90 7.18
CA ASN A 328 15.38 19.08 6.26
C ASN A 328 15.36 19.79 4.90
N PHE A 329 16.05 19.23 3.91
CA PHE A 329 16.13 19.78 2.57
C PHE A 329 15.04 19.20 1.67
N ALA A 330 14.55 20.02 0.72
CA ALA A 330 13.76 19.51 -0.38
C ALA A 330 14.65 19.06 -1.54
N TYR A 331 14.14 18.10 -2.37
CA TYR A 331 14.85 17.71 -3.57
C TYR A 331 15.15 18.90 -4.48
N GLU A 332 16.37 18.98 -4.98
CA GLU A 332 16.84 19.98 -5.95
C GLU A 332 16.69 21.44 -5.48
N GLU A 333 16.46 21.70 -4.19
CA GLU A 333 16.39 23.08 -3.71
C GLU A 333 17.76 23.77 -3.74
N PRO A 334 17.82 25.07 -3.99
CA PRO A 334 19.09 25.81 -4.10
C PRO A 334 19.95 25.75 -2.84
N LEU A 335 19.34 25.66 -1.64
CA LEU A 335 20.07 25.55 -0.39
C LEU A 335 20.80 24.19 -0.28
N LEU A 336 20.17 23.11 -0.72
CA LEU A 336 20.78 21.79 -0.79
C LEU A 336 21.94 21.77 -1.78
N LEU A 337 21.70 22.26 -3.00
CA LEU A 337 22.71 22.21 -4.08
C LEU A 337 23.99 23.00 -3.77
N ASN A 338 23.91 23.97 -2.85
CA ASN A 338 25.06 24.76 -2.39
C ASN A 338 25.62 24.29 -1.03
N ASP A 339 25.03 23.25 -0.40
CA ASP A 339 25.54 22.73 0.89
C ASP A 339 26.80 21.89 0.68
N PRO A 340 27.92 22.22 1.37
CA PRO A 340 29.18 21.49 1.18
C PRO A 340 29.11 20.01 1.52
N ASN A 341 28.28 19.62 2.51
CA ASN A 341 28.13 18.20 2.88
C ASN A 341 27.35 17.44 1.80
N TYR A 342 26.31 18.07 1.23
CA TYR A 342 25.58 17.46 0.11
C TYR A 342 26.46 17.34 -1.14
N ILE A 343 27.23 18.37 -1.49
CA ILE A 343 28.16 18.30 -2.65
C ILE A 343 29.14 17.14 -2.46
N PHE A 344 29.72 17.03 -1.27
CA PHE A 344 30.64 15.92 -0.96
C PHE A 344 29.94 14.55 -0.98
N LEU A 345 28.69 14.47 -0.48
CA LEU A 345 27.86 13.26 -0.53
C LEU A 345 27.56 12.85 -1.98
N LEU A 346 27.19 13.80 -2.83
CA LEU A 346 26.91 13.56 -4.26
C LEU A 346 28.16 13.05 -4.99
N GLU A 347 29.31 13.69 -4.79
CA GLU A 347 30.58 13.27 -5.43
C GLU A 347 31.01 11.88 -4.96
N THR A 348 30.90 11.61 -3.66
CA THR A 348 31.21 10.29 -3.09
C THR A 348 30.25 9.23 -3.64
N SER A 349 28.95 9.52 -3.69
CA SER A 349 27.94 8.60 -4.23
C SER A 349 28.15 8.31 -5.72
N LYS A 350 28.57 9.30 -6.53
CA LYS A 350 28.95 9.12 -7.93
C LYS A 350 30.12 8.15 -8.08
N LYS A 351 31.17 8.33 -7.28
CA LYS A 351 32.34 7.45 -7.30
C LYS A 351 31.98 6.05 -6.84
N MET A 352 31.20 5.90 -5.80
CA MET A 352 30.70 4.60 -5.32
C MET A 352 29.85 3.90 -6.38
N ALA A 353 28.92 4.60 -7.04
CA ALA A 353 28.04 4.03 -8.06
C ALA A 353 28.81 3.52 -9.29
N SER A 354 29.98 4.05 -9.61
CA SER A 354 30.83 3.54 -10.67
C SER A 354 31.42 2.15 -10.37
N LYS A 355 31.59 1.82 -9.09
CA LYS A 355 32.11 0.54 -8.60
C LYS A 355 31.01 -0.43 -8.19
N TYR A 356 30.08 0.06 -7.35
CA TYR A 356 28.94 -0.69 -6.84
C TYR A 356 27.70 -0.30 -7.64
N LYS A 357 27.51 -0.97 -8.78
CA LYS A 357 26.55 -0.59 -9.85
C LYS A 357 25.11 -0.97 -9.52
N TYR A 358 24.60 -0.56 -8.35
CA TYR A 358 23.21 -0.80 -7.96
C TYR A 358 22.19 0.09 -8.71
N MET A 359 22.69 1.17 -9.33
CA MET A 359 21.96 2.04 -10.23
C MET A 359 22.86 2.46 -11.40
N PRO A 360 22.29 2.75 -12.60
CA PRO A 360 23.08 3.13 -13.77
C PRO A 360 23.88 4.42 -13.59
N ASN A 361 23.28 5.42 -12.94
CA ASN A 361 23.86 6.74 -12.76
C ASN A 361 23.36 7.39 -11.47
N VAL A 362 24.17 8.30 -10.89
CA VAL A 362 23.80 9.18 -9.77
C VAL A 362 24.14 10.61 -10.18
N ARG A 363 23.13 11.44 -10.49
CA ARG A 363 23.30 12.78 -11.06
C ARG A 363 22.72 13.89 -10.20
N ASN A 364 21.66 13.62 -9.46
CA ASN A 364 20.83 14.57 -8.73
C ASN A 364 20.52 14.06 -7.32
N SER A 365 19.87 14.88 -6.50
CA SER A 365 19.56 14.55 -5.11
C SER A 365 18.63 13.35 -4.97
N HIS A 366 17.69 13.20 -5.90
CA HIS A 366 16.77 12.05 -5.91
C HIS A 366 17.54 10.73 -6.13
N GLU A 367 18.47 10.72 -7.07
CA GLU A 367 19.29 9.55 -7.39
C GLU A 367 20.30 9.23 -6.27
N VAL A 368 20.83 10.24 -5.56
CA VAL A 368 21.66 10.04 -4.36
C VAL A 368 20.90 9.28 -3.28
N VAL A 369 19.71 9.77 -2.92
CA VAL A 369 18.86 9.12 -1.90
C VAL A 369 18.51 7.70 -2.33
N CYS A 370 18.05 7.50 -3.57
CA CYS A 370 17.75 6.18 -4.10
C CYS A 370 18.93 5.22 -4.00
N TYR A 371 20.12 5.66 -4.42
CA TYR A 371 21.35 4.85 -4.38
C TYR A 371 21.70 4.42 -2.95
N LEU A 372 21.67 5.35 -2.00
CA LEU A 372 22.01 5.08 -0.61
C LEU A 372 20.97 4.16 0.07
N MET A 373 19.67 4.33 -0.25
CA MET A 373 18.63 3.43 0.23
C MET A 373 18.81 2.01 -0.32
N ILE A 374 19.12 1.86 -1.60
CA ILE A 374 19.40 0.56 -2.20
C ILE A 374 20.64 -0.08 -1.56
N LEU A 375 21.71 0.69 -1.38
CA LEU A 375 22.94 0.25 -0.73
C LEU A 375 22.66 -0.29 0.68
N MET A 376 21.97 0.49 1.50
CA MET A 376 21.61 0.08 2.87
C MET A 376 20.76 -1.17 2.90
N ASN A 377 19.69 -1.23 2.11
CA ASN A 377 18.81 -2.39 2.02
C ASN A 377 19.58 -3.66 1.63
N TYR A 378 20.52 -3.55 0.69
CA TYR A 378 21.37 -4.66 0.26
C TYR A 378 22.29 -5.17 1.37
N TYR A 379 23.05 -4.27 2.02
CA TYR A 379 23.97 -4.69 3.08
C TYR A 379 23.24 -5.23 4.31
N CYS A 380 22.13 -4.64 4.68
CA CYS A 380 21.26 -5.19 5.72
C CYS A 380 20.71 -6.58 5.33
N ALA A 381 20.38 -6.81 4.06
CA ALA A 381 19.97 -8.13 3.58
C ALA A 381 21.11 -9.16 3.73
N LYS A 382 22.34 -8.79 3.40
CA LYS A 382 23.51 -9.66 3.57
C LYS A 382 23.76 -10.04 5.04
N GLU A 383 23.55 -9.10 5.96
CA GLU A 383 23.63 -9.39 7.40
C GLU A 383 22.51 -10.33 7.86
N MET A 384 21.27 -10.08 7.45
CA MET A 384 20.14 -10.93 7.81
C MET A 384 20.31 -12.37 7.31
N LEU A 385 20.96 -12.57 6.15
CA LEU A 385 21.34 -13.91 5.64
C LEU A 385 22.26 -14.66 6.59
N LYS A 386 23.23 -13.98 7.24
CA LYS A 386 24.15 -14.62 8.20
C LYS A 386 23.39 -15.17 9.41
N TYR A 387 22.33 -14.50 9.84
CA TYR A 387 21.46 -14.91 10.93
C TYR A 387 20.31 -15.84 10.49
N ASN A 388 20.19 -16.09 9.17
CA ASN A 388 19.18 -16.96 8.60
C ASN A 388 17.74 -16.57 8.98
N ASN A 389 17.44 -15.27 9.01
CA ASN A 389 16.11 -14.73 9.31
C ASN A 389 15.83 -13.45 8.51
N GLY A 390 14.58 -12.96 8.58
CA GLY A 390 14.15 -11.71 7.94
C GLY A 390 13.18 -11.88 6.78
N ILE A 391 12.59 -10.75 6.38
CA ILE A 391 11.60 -10.67 5.29
C ILE A 391 12.30 -10.10 4.06
N PHE A 392 12.51 -10.95 3.06
CA PHE A 392 13.19 -10.59 1.82
C PHE A 392 12.21 -10.07 0.77
N ARG A 393 12.70 -9.16 -0.06
CA ARG A 393 11.98 -8.62 -1.21
C ARG A 393 12.41 -9.36 -2.47
N SER A 394 11.66 -10.36 -2.87
CA SER A 394 11.93 -11.17 -4.05
C SER A 394 11.34 -10.54 -5.31
N THR A 395 12.09 -10.61 -6.40
CA THR A 395 11.59 -10.29 -7.74
C THR A 395 12.20 -11.27 -8.73
N ILE A 396 11.38 -12.09 -9.35
CA ILE A 396 11.80 -13.14 -10.28
C ILE A 396 11.26 -12.81 -11.67
N ILE A 397 12.09 -12.87 -12.69
CA ILE A 397 11.67 -12.73 -14.08
C ILE A 397 11.10 -14.08 -14.54
N LYS A 398 9.81 -14.17 -14.77
CA LYS A 398 9.13 -15.42 -15.19
C LYS A 398 9.57 -15.86 -16.59
N ASN A 399 9.62 -14.90 -17.51
CA ASN A 399 9.96 -15.16 -18.90
C ASN A 399 11.03 -14.15 -19.32
N PRO A 400 12.29 -14.55 -19.46
CA PRO A 400 13.28 -13.69 -20.07
C PRO A 400 12.85 -13.41 -21.52
N VAL A 401 12.42 -12.18 -21.77
CA VAL A 401 12.02 -11.74 -23.11
C VAL A 401 13.22 -11.09 -23.76
N SER A 402 13.58 -11.58 -24.93
CA SER A 402 14.51 -10.85 -25.80
C SER A 402 13.79 -9.62 -26.32
N LEU A 403 14.22 -8.45 -25.88
CA LEU A 403 13.66 -7.18 -26.31
C LEU A 403 14.35 -6.75 -27.60
N PRO A 404 13.63 -6.14 -28.57
CA PRO A 404 14.26 -5.64 -29.78
C PRO A 404 15.21 -4.47 -29.47
N ASP A 405 16.27 -4.37 -30.26
CA ASP A 405 17.20 -3.25 -30.18
C ASP A 405 16.52 -1.93 -30.55
N GLY A 406 16.91 -0.84 -29.87
CA GLY A 406 16.43 0.52 -30.17
C GLY A 406 15.21 0.98 -29.37
N LEU A 407 14.69 0.18 -28.43
CA LEU A 407 13.69 0.67 -27.49
C LEU A 407 14.33 1.64 -26.48
N PRO A 408 13.63 2.71 -26.06
CA PRO A 408 14.08 3.59 -24.99
C PRO A 408 14.34 2.83 -23.67
N ASP A 409 15.31 3.27 -22.88
CA ASP A 409 15.71 2.60 -21.64
C ASP A 409 14.57 2.46 -20.63
N ASP A 410 13.73 3.49 -20.50
CA ASP A 410 12.58 3.49 -19.59
C ASP A 410 11.50 2.50 -20.04
N VAL A 411 11.31 2.33 -21.36
CA VAL A 411 10.41 1.32 -21.94
C VAL A 411 10.95 -0.08 -21.69
N ASN A 412 12.24 -0.28 -21.95
CA ASN A 412 12.93 -1.55 -21.67
C ASN A 412 12.80 -1.96 -20.21
N GLN A 413 13.08 -1.03 -19.30
CA GLN A 413 12.99 -1.27 -17.86
C GLN A 413 11.54 -1.57 -17.44
N PHE A 414 10.57 -0.86 -18.02
CA PHE A 414 9.16 -1.11 -17.73
C PHE A 414 8.73 -2.51 -18.19
N ILE A 415 9.07 -2.93 -19.41
CA ILE A 415 8.71 -4.24 -19.94
C ILE A 415 9.37 -5.38 -19.13
N LYS A 416 10.64 -5.22 -18.72
CA LYS A 416 11.31 -6.14 -17.79
C LYS A 416 10.53 -6.26 -16.47
N THR A 417 10.10 -5.12 -15.92
CA THR A 417 9.30 -5.07 -14.68
C THR A 417 7.93 -5.74 -14.88
N TRP A 418 7.29 -5.53 -16.01
CA TRP A 418 6.01 -6.15 -16.35
C TRP A 418 6.10 -7.68 -16.43
N ASN A 419 7.17 -8.19 -17.04
CA ASN A 419 7.43 -9.63 -17.18
C ASN A 419 7.98 -10.27 -15.89
N SER A 420 8.30 -9.48 -14.88
CA SER A 420 8.69 -10.01 -13.59
C SER A 420 7.46 -10.43 -12.76
N VAL A 421 7.65 -11.41 -11.89
CA VAL A 421 6.72 -11.62 -10.79
C VAL A 421 6.68 -10.34 -10.00
N CYS A 422 5.50 -9.77 -9.81
CA CYS A 422 5.34 -8.60 -8.97
C CYS A 422 6.08 -8.82 -7.66
N GLY A 423 7.09 -7.99 -7.38
CA GLY A 423 7.96 -8.18 -6.22
C GLY A 423 7.13 -8.49 -4.98
N GLN A 424 7.44 -9.60 -4.32
CA GLN A 424 6.75 -10.08 -3.13
C GLN A 424 7.69 -10.16 -1.93
N TYR A 425 7.11 -10.07 -0.76
CA TYR A 425 7.82 -10.32 0.49
C TYR A 425 7.77 -11.79 0.83
N ILE A 426 8.88 -12.33 1.28
CA ILE A 426 9.03 -13.75 1.63
C ILE A 426 9.80 -13.82 2.95
N ASP A 427 9.28 -14.58 3.90
CA ASP A 427 10.03 -14.96 5.09
C ASP A 427 10.99 -16.09 4.73
N ILE A 428 12.29 -15.91 5.00
CA ILE A 428 13.34 -16.90 4.70
C ILE A 428 13.07 -18.26 5.36
N ASN A 429 12.40 -18.27 6.52
CA ASN A 429 12.10 -19.49 7.25
C ASN A 429 11.04 -20.38 6.57
N THR A 430 10.28 -19.81 5.63
CA THR A 430 9.26 -20.54 4.86
C THR A 430 9.79 -21.13 3.56
N ILE A 431 11.07 -20.91 3.24
CA ILE A 431 11.70 -21.34 2.00
C ILE A 431 12.60 -22.54 2.27
N ASP A 432 12.47 -23.58 1.46
CA ASP A 432 13.40 -24.71 1.46
C ASP A 432 14.82 -24.24 1.13
N ILE A 433 15.82 -24.84 1.78
CA ILE A 433 17.22 -24.41 1.69
C ILE A 433 17.72 -24.38 0.23
N GLU A 434 17.28 -25.34 -0.59
CA GLU A 434 17.65 -25.47 -2.00
C GLU A 434 17.12 -24.29 -2.86
N ASP A 435 15.95 -23.77 -2.53
CA ASP A 435 15.29 -22.70 -3.29
C ASP A 435 15.67 -21.29 -2.81
N ARG A 436 16.32 -21.14 -1.65
CA ARG A 436 16.64 -19.83 -1.06
C ARG A 436 17.41 -18.92 -1.99
N ASN A 437 18.46 -19.42 -2.62
CA ASN A 437 19.29 -18.64 -3.52
C ASN A 437 18.51 -18.07 -4.72
N LYS A 438 17.47 -18.75 -5.17
CA LYS A 438 16.60 -18.32 -6.26
C LYS A 438 15.52 -17.36 -5.79
N LEU A 439 14.85 -17.68 -4.69
CA LEU A 439 13.67 -16.96 -4.23
C LEU A 439 14.00 -15.65 -3.48
N MET A 440 15.23 -15.50 -2.94
CA MET A 440 15.65 -14.27 -2.27
C MET A 440 16.23 -13.20 -3.21
N ARG A 441 16.52 -13.57 -4.45
CA ARG A 441 17.09 -12.65 -5.44
C ARG A 441 16.12 -11.52 -5.80
N HIS A 442 16.69 -10.36 -6.03
CA HIS A 442 16.02 -9.24 -6.65
C HIS A 442 16.57 -9.05 -8.07
N GLU A 443 16.02 -9.79 -9.04
CA GLU A 443 16.59 -9.85 -10.41
C GLU A 443 16.59 -8.49 -11.11
N LEU A 444 15.59 -7.63 -10.85
CA LEU A 444 15.57 -6.28 -11.45
C LEU A 444 16.69 -5.37 -10.95
N LEU A 445 17.26 -5.63 -9.78
CA LEU A 445 18.43 -4.93 -9.24
C LEU A 445 19.71 -5.74 -9.40
N GLU A 446 19.63 -6.93 -9.99
CA GLU A 446 20.74 -7.88 -10.15
C GLU A 446 21.42 -8.24 -8.82
N MET A 447 20.65 -8.27 -7.73
CA MET A 447 21.12 -8.56 -6.37
C MET A 447 20.76 -9.97 -5.92
N ASP A 448 21.67 -10.62 -5.23
CA ASP A 448 21.49 -11.97 -4.68
C ASP A 448 20.55 -12.00 -3.45
N ALA A 449 20.40 -10.85 -2.77
CA ALA A 449 19.45 -10.67 -1.67
C ALA A 449 19.04 -9.20 -1.56
N TYR A 450 17.82 -8.95 -1.13
CA TYR A 450 17.33 -7.59 -0.90
C TYR A 450 16.22 -7.57 0.15
N ILE A 451 16.28 -6.62 1.09
CA ILE A 451 15.21 -6.38 2.05
C ILE A 451 14.72 -4.93 1.96
N HIS A 452 13.64 -4.63 2.63
CA HIS A 452 13.24 -3.27 2.94
C HIS A 452 13.39 -3.02 4.44
N ILE A 453 14.17 -1.98 4.82
CA ILE A 453 14.40 -1.57 6.21
C ILE A 453 14.46 -0.04 6.37
N THR A 454 14.45 0.69 5.25
CA THR A 454 14.74 2.13 5.20
C THR A 454 13.52 3.05 5.37
N SER A 455 12.33 2.51 5.56
CA SER A 455 11.11 3.35 5.68
C SER A 455 10.11 2.81 6.72
N PRO A 456 10.53 2.65 7.99
CA PRO A 456 9.71 2.03 9.05
C PRO A 456 8.53 2.89 9.51
N ILE A 457 8.52 4.20 9.26
CA ILE A 457 7.38 5.08 9.57
C ILE A 457 6.19 4.74 8.67
N ARG A 458 6.46 4.33 7.42
CA ARG A 458 5.42 4.19 6.39
C ARG A 458 5.24 2.77 5.83
N ARG A 459 6.08 1.79 6.18
CA ARG A 459 5.95 0.39 5.74
C ARG A 459 6.19 -0.57 6.90
N LEU A 460 5.23 -1.45 7.15
CA LEU A 460 5.31 -2.44 8.22
C LEU A 460 6.49 -3.40 8.06
N VAL A 461 6.77 -3.86 6.83
CA VAL A 461 7.88 -4.78 6.58
C VAL A 461 9.22 -4.18 6.98
N ASP A 462 9.42 -2.88 6.74
CA ASP A 462 10.63 -2.16 7.16
C ASP A 462 10.76 -2.14 8.69
N LEU A 463 9.65 -1.90 9.38
CA LEU A 463 9.61 -1.96 10.85
C LEU A 463 9.92 -3.37 11.37
N LEU A 464 9.34 -4.41 10.77
CA LEU A 464 9.61 -5.80 11.16
C LEU A 464 11.07 -6.20 10.92
N ASN A 465 11.63 -5.83 9.77
CA ASN A 465 13.05 -6.08 9.48
C ASN A 465 13.96 -5.29 10.43
N MET A 466 13.62 -4.05 10.76
CA MET A 466 14.38 -3.26 11.72
C MET A 466 14.35 -3.88 13.12
N MET A 467 13.20 -4.38 13.58
CA MET A 467 13.09 -5.10 14.85
C MET A 467 14.03 -6.32 14.88
N GLN A 468 13.93 -7.17 13.86
CA GLN A 468 14.72 -8.40 13.77
C GLN A 468 16.21 -8.12 13.63
N PHE A 469 16.57 -7.12 12.81
CA PHE A 469 17.98 -6.72 12.61
C PHE A 469 18.62 -6.27 13.92
N GLN A 470 17.95 -5.39 14.67
CA GLN A 470 18.43 -4.89 15.95
C GLN A 470 18.54 -6.00 17.00
N LEU A 471 17.64 -6.98 17.00
CA LEU A 471 17.74 -8.17 17.86
C LEU A 471 18.97 -9.01 17.52
N ASN A 472 19.20 -9.28 16.23
CA ASN A 472 20.34 -10.08 15.74
C ASN A 472 21.68 -9.49 16.20
N HIS A 473 21.78 -8.17 16.20
CA HIS A 473 23.01 -7.44 16.56
C HIS A 473 23.08 -7.05 18.06
N GLY A 474 22.08 -7.43 18.87
CA GLY A 474 22.01 -7.09 20.29
C GLY A 474 21.89 -5.58 20.58
N LEU A 475 21.41 -4.80 19.60
CA LEU A 475 21.27 -3.35 19.70
C LEU A 475 20.06 -2.93 20.55
N ILE A 476 19.13 -3.83 20.80
CA ILE A 476 17.91 -3.58 21.57
C ILE A 476 17.43 -4.87 22.23
N THR A 477 16.80 -4.70 23.39
CA THR A 477 16.02 -5.77 24.03
C THR A 477 14.55 -5.41 23.90
N LEU A 478 13.77 -6.26 23.22
CA LEU A 478 12.36 -6.03 22.98
C LEU A 478 11.49 -6.59 24.11
N SER A 479 10.36 -5.93 24.35
CA SER A 479 9.31 -6.42 25.24
C SER A 479 8.63 -7.68 24.66
N GLN A 480 7.93 -8.45 25.50
CA GLN A 480 7.16 -9.61 25.05
C GLN A 480 6.09 -9.21 24.03
N ASP A 481 5.41 -8.07 24.24
CA ASP A 481 4.41 -7.54 23.28
C ASP A 481 5.01 -7.27 21.89
N ALA A 482 6.26 -6.80 21.83
CA ALA A 482 6.98 -6.60 20.57
C ALA A 482 7.27 -7.93 19.86
N ILE A 483 7.70 -8.94 20.62
CA ILE A 483 7.98 -10.28 20.10
C ILE A 483 6.69 -10.92 19.56
N ASP A 484 5.59 -10.82 20.28
CA ASP A 484 4.29 -11.37 19.89
C ASP A 484 3.73 -10.62 18.66
N PHE A 485 3.95 -9.30 18.59
CA PHE A 485 3.64 -8.48 17.43
C PHE A 485 4.40 -8.96 16.18
N TYR A 486 5.71 -9.18 16.31
CA TYR A 486 6.55 -9.67 15.22
C TYR A 486 6.06 -11.04 14.71
N LYS A 487 5.87 -12.01 15.60
CA LYS A 487 5.38 -13.35 15.26
C LYS A 487 4.05 -13.31 14.54
N LYS A 488 3.09 -12.54 15.06
CA LYS A 488 1.77 -12.35 14.43
C LYS A 488 1.87 -11.88 12.98
N TRP A 489 2.76 -10.93 12.69
CA TRP A 489 2.86 -10.36 11.35
C TRP A 489 3.68 -11.20 10.37
N ILE A 490 4.64 -11.97 10.85
CA ILE A 490 5.36 -12.97 10.03
C ILE A 490 4.39 -14.01 9.49
N GLU A 491 3.45 -14.48 10.29
CA GLU A 491 2.40 -15.43 9.85
C GLU A 491 1.44 -14.82 8.80
N GLN A 492 1.45 -13.50 8.62
CA GLN A 492 0.55 -12.77 7.71
C GLN A 492 1.25 -12.21 6.47
N ILE A 493 2.37 -12.77 6.04
CA ILE A 493 3.13 -12.28 4.87
C ILE A 493 2.27 -12.27 3.60
N ASP A 494 1.43 -13.27 3.39
CA ASP A 494 0.51 -13.31 2.25
C ASP A 494 -0.49 -12.15 2.26
N TYR A 495 -1.07 -11.84 3.43
CA TYR A 495 -1.93 -10.67 3.60
C TYR A 495 -1.16 -9.36 3.29
N ILE A 496 0.08 -9.22 3.75
CA ILE A 496 0.94 -8.08 3.45
C ILE A 496 1.14 -7.96 1.94
N ASN A 497 1.47 -9.05 1.25
CA ASN A 497 1.68 -9.07 -0.20
C ASN A 497 0.44 -8.66 -0.99
N VAL A 498 -0.73 -9.21 -0.65
CA VAL A 498 -2.01 -8.88 -1.29
C VAL A 498 -2.37 -7.41 -1.07
N THR A 499 -2.25 -6.95 0.17
CA THR A 499 -2.60 -5.58 0.57
C THR A 499 -1.67 -4.56 -0.07
N MET A 500 -0.36 -4.81 -0.13
CA MET A 500 0.60 -3.92 -0.80
C MET A 500 0.32 -3.78 -2.31
N ARG A 501 -0.11 -4.85 -2.98
CA ARG A 501 -0.56 -4.78 -4.39
C ARG A 501 -1.82 -3.92 -4.53
N ALA A 502 -2.78 -4.11 -3.63
CA ALA A 502 -4.02 -3.34 -3.62
C ALA A 502 -3.75 -1.83 -3.37
N ILE A 503 -2.89 -1.50 -2.41
CA ILE A 503 -2.47 -0.11 -2.12
C ILE A 503 -1.87 0.54 -3.37
N ARG A 504 -0.87 -0.10 -4.00
CA ARG A 504 -0.25 0.44 -5.22
C ARG A 504 -1.26 0.68 -6.32
N LYS A 505 -2.16 -0.27 -6.54
CA LYS A 505 -3.20 -0.13 -7.55
C LYS A 505 -4.12 1.05 -7.27
N VAL A 506 -4.61 1.20 -6.04
CA VAL A 506 -5.49 2.31 -5.66
C VAL A 506 -4.77 3.65 -5.81
N GLN A 507 -3.52 3.76 -5.36
CA GLN A 507 -2.72 4.99 -5.51
C GLN A 507 -2.56 5.37 -6.99
N THR A 508 -2.18 4.41 -7.84
CA THR A 508 -2.01 4.65 -9.28
C THR A 508 -3.32 5.07 -9.95
N ASP A 509 -4.41 4.34 -9.67
CA ASP A 509 -5.73 4.60 -10.26
C ASP A 509 -6.27 5.99 -9.82
N CYS A 510 -6.13 6.34 -8.53
CA CYS A 510 -6.59 7.62 -7.98
C CYS A 510 -5.73 8.80 -8.48
N ASN A 511 -4.40 8.66 -8.51
CA ASN A 511 -3.51 9.72 -9.02
C ASN A 511 -3.75 10.00 -10.49
N LEU A 512 -3.95 8.96 -11.31
CA LEU A 512 -4.27 9.13 -12.72
C LEU A 512 -5.63 9.83 -12.90
N LEU A 513 -6.63 9.43 -12.11
CA LEU A 513 -7.95 10.05 -12.16
C LEU A 513 -7.89 11.54 -11.76
N ASP A 514 -7.18 11.85 -10.68
CA ASP A 514 -6.95 13.22 -10.21
C ASP A 514 -6.29 14.08 -11.29
N MET A 515 -5.24 13.56 -11.90
CA MET A 515 -4.54 14.25 -12.98
C MET A 515 -5.46 14.55 -14.18
N CYS A 516 -6.30 13.59 -14.58
CA CYS A 516 -7.24 13.78 -15.69
C CYS A 516 -8.41 14.70 -15.32
N TYR A 517 -8.82 14.73 -14.05
CA TYR A 517 -9.92 15.55 -13.57
C TYR A 517 -9.51 17.00 -13.36
N ASN A 518 -8.35 17.23 -12.73
CA ASN A 518 -7.87 18.57 -12.37
C ASN A 518 -7.05 19.23 -13.48
N LYS A 519 -6.57 18.44 -14.47
CA LYS A 519 -5.81 18.95 -15.61
C LYS A 519 -6.41 18.45 -16.93
N PRO A 520 -7.51 19.05 -17.41
CA PRO A 520 -8.20 18.60 -18.64
C PRO A 520 -7.30 18.52 -19.87
N ALA A 521 -6.25 19.35 -19.95
CA ALA A 521 -5.24 19.26 -21.01
C ALA A 521 -4.59 17.86 -21.12
N THR A 522 -4.55 17.07 -20.04
CA THR A 522 -4.09 15.69 -20.03
C THR A 522 -4.95 14.78 -20.93
N LEU A 523 -6.25 15.05 -21.02
CA LEU A 523 -7.19 14.31 -21.87
C LEU A 523 -7.15 14.78 -23.33
N GLU A 524 -6.72 16.00 -23.59
CA GLU A 524 -6.61 16.55 -24.94
C GLU A 524 -5.31 16.17 -25.62
N LYS A 525 -4.26 15.88 -24.83
CA LYS A 525 -2.93 15.56 -25.32
C LYS A 525 -2.88 14.17 -25.98
N ILE A 526 -2.08 14.07 -27.04
CA ILE A 526 -1.71 12.83 -27.70
C ILE A 526 -0.36 12.38 -27.15
N TYR A 527 -0.29 11.14 -26.70
CA TYR A 527 0.90 10.54 -26.09
C TYR A 527 1.56 9.53 -27.01
N ASP A 528 2.87 9.47 -27.00
CA ASP A 528 3.61 8.36 -27.54
C ASP A 528 3.51 7.17 -26.58
N GLY A 529 3.29 5.97 -27.12
CA GLY A 529 3.21 4.75 -26.33
C GLY A 529 3.74 3.54 -27.08
N TYR A 530 4.07 2.50 -26.33
CA TYR A 530 4.61 1.24 -26.86
C TYR A 530 3.68 0.09 -26.48
N CYS A 531 3.24 -0.70 -27.49
CA CYS A 531 2.37 -1.85 -27.26
C CYS A 531 3.19 -3.14 -27.15
N PHE A 532 2.81 -4.03 -26.24
CA PHE A 532 3.45 -5.33 -26.03
C PHE A 532 2.49 -6.31 -25.33
N ASP A 533 2.91 -7.53 -25.04
CA ASP A 533 2.10 -8.57 -24.38
C ASP A 533 0.81 -8.87 -25.16
N LYS A 534 0.97 -9.16 -26.47
CA LYS A 534 -0.12 -9.46 -27.40
C LYS A 534 -0.86 -10.72 -26.99
N ILE A 535 -2.18 -10.62 -26.89
CA ILE A 535 -3.10 -11.74 -26.69
C ILE A 535 -4.14 -11.75 -27.80
N ILE A 536 -4.30 -12.87 -28.47
CA ILE A 536 -5.37 -13.09 -29.45
C ILE A 536 -6.58 -13.62 -28.68
N ARG A 537 -7.69 -12.91 -28.75
CA ARG A 537 -8.93 -13.28 -28.06
C ARG A 537 -9.76 -14.24 -28.92
N ASN A 538 -10.64 -15.00 -28.26
CA ASN A 538 -11.56 -15.95 -28.94
C ASN A 538 -12.56 -15.26 -29.87
N ASP A 539 -12.79 -13.96 -29.70
CA ASP A 539 -13.68 -13.15 -30.57
C ASP A 539 -12.95 -12.54 -31.79
N GLY A 540 -11.69 -12.92 -32.01
CA GLY A 540 -10.86 -12.46 -33.13
C GLY A 540 -10.25 -11.07 -32.94
N LEU A 541 -10.44 -10.44 -31.75
CA LEU A 541 -9.81 -9.16 -31.43
C LEU A 541 -8.42 -9.38 -30.85
N PHE A 542 -7.56 -8.37 -31.02
CA PHE A 542 -6.22 -8.34 -30.43
C PHE A 542 -6.23 -7.50 -29.17
N GLN A 543 -5.58 -8.01 -28.14
CA GLN A 543 -5.40 -7.30 -26.86
C GLN A 543 -3.92 -7.06 -26.63
N TYR A 544 -3.57 -5.83 -26.23
CA TYR A 544 -2.20 -5.40 -25.92
C TYR A 544 -2.16 -4.67 -24.59
N ILE A 545 -0.98 -4.68 -23.97
CA ILE A 545 -0.61 -3.69 -22.98
C ILE A 545 0.08 -2.54 -23.70
N VAL A 546 -0.32 -1.32 -23.40
CA VAL A 546 0.33 -0.10 -23.89
C VAL A 546 0.94 0.64 -22.72
N PHE A 547 2.22 0.93 -22.82
CA PHE A 547 2.93 1.77 -21.88
C PHE A 547 3.12 3.17 -22.44
N LEU A 548 2.71 4.18 -21.68
CA LEU A 548 2.94 5.60 -21.95
C LEU A 548 4.08 6.11 -21.06
N PRO A 549 5.31 6.28 -21.58
CA PRO A 549 6.48 6.67 -20.78
C PRO A 549 6.30 7.99 -20.04
N GLU A 550 5.76 8.99 -20.69
CA GLU A 550 5.54 10.33 -20.12
C GLU A 550 4.67 10.30 -18.86
N LEU A 551 3.65 9.44 -18.82
CA LEU A 551 2.74 9.28 -17.68
C LEU A 551 3.14 8.14 -16.75
N ARG A 552 4.13 7.35 -17.11
CA ARG A 552 4.47 6.05 -16.49
C ARG A 552 3.24 5.17 -16.30
N LEU A 553 2.35 5.22 -17.27
CA LEU A 553 1.06 4.55 -17.25
C LEU A 553 1.08 3.34 -18.18
N ALA A 554 0.66 2.19 -17.65
CA ALA A 554 0.33 1.03 -18.49
C ALA A 554 -1.18 0.79 -18.47
N SER A 555 -1.75 0.59 -19.63
CA SER A 555 -3.17 0.28 -19.80
C SER A 555 -3.38 -0.79 -20.84
N ARG A 556 -4.43 -1.58 -20.65
CA ARG A 556 -4.83 -2.61 -21.61
C ARG A 556 -5.74 -2.00 -22.66
N ILE A 557 -5.43 -2.26 -23.95
CA ILE A 557 -6.31 -1.91 -25.08
C ILE A 557 -6.78 -3.18 -25.79
N THR A 558 -7.93 -3.08 -26.44
CA THR A 558 -8.44 -4.12 -27.35
C THR A 558 -8.76 -3.47 -28.68
N VAL A 559 -8.18 -3.99 -29.75
CA VAL A 559 -8.25 -3.43 -31.10
C VAL A 559 -8.60 -4.52 -32.12
N ARG A 560 -9.08 -4.11 -33.30
CA ARG A 560 -9.37 -5.03 -34.40
C ARG A 560 -8.13 -5.34 -35.22
N ASP A 561 -7.28 -4.32 -35.39
CA ASP A 561 -6.08 -4.43 -36.21
C ASP A 561 -4.94 -5.07 -35.42
N ASP A 562 -4.14 -5.86 -36.12
CA ASP A 562 -2.94 -6.46 -35.56
C ASP A 562 -1.82 -5.42 -35.50
N LEU A 563 -1.47 -4.97 -34.29
CA LEU A 563 -0.38 -4.02 -34.09
C LEU A 563 0.95 -4.76 -33.98
N GLU A 564 2.02 -4.09 -34.44
CA GLU A 564 3.38 -4.58 -34.26
C GLU A 564 3.74 -4.65 -32.78
N ASN A 565 4.16 -5.84 -32.31
CA ASN A 565 4.57 -6.03 -30.92
C ASN A 565 5.86 -5.24 -30.66
N TYR A 566 5.90 -4.45 -29.58
CA TYR A 566 6.90 -3.43 -29.26
C TYR A 566 6.86 -2.19 -30.17
N GLY A 567 5.86 -2.09 -31.06
CA GLY A 567 5.67 -0.94 -31.94
C GLY A 567 5.30 0.33 -31.17
N LYS A 568 5.78 1.47 -31.69
CA LYS A 568 5.42 2.80 -31.19
C LYS A 568 4.11 3.26 -31.83
N GLY A 569 3.19 3.77 -31.05
CA GLY A 569 1.91 4.31 -31.50
C GLY A 569 1.54 5.63 -30.83
N LYS A 570 0.47 6.26 -31.34
CA LYS A 570 -0.13 7.47 -30.76
C LYS A 570 -1.41 7.11 -30.02
N TYR A 571 -1.55 7.65 -28.80
CA TYR A 571 -2.65 7.29 -27.90
C TYR A 571 -3.24 8.52 -27.22
N LYS A 572 -4.52 8.42 -26.87
CA LYS A 572 -5.25 9.46 -26.13
C LYS A 572 -6.00 8.84 -24.95
N LEU A 573 -6.09 9.60 -23.86
CA LEU A 573 -6.85 9.22 -22.66
C LEU A 573 -8.30 9.71 -22.78
N PHE A 574 -9.23 8.88 -22.34
CA PHE A 574 -10.66 9.21 -22.25
C PHE A 574 -11.18 8.91 -20.86
N LEU A 575 -11.81 9.90 -20.25
CA LEU A 575 -12.52 9.76 -18.98
C LEU A 575 -14.00 9.45 -19.27
N PHE A 576 -14.51 8.36 -18.72
CA PHE A 576 -15.91 7.98 -18.82
C PHE A 576 -16.45 7.49 -17.47
N SER A 577 -17.77 7.58 -17.31
CA SER A 577 -18.49 7.01 -16.17
C SER A 577 -18.98 5.61 -16.52
N ASP A 578 -18.61 4.63 -15.71
CA ASP A 578 -19.17 3.28 -15.81
C ASP A 578 -20.57 3.30 -15.18
N GLU A 579 -21.61 3.25 -16.01
CA GLU A 579 -23.01 3.36 -15.58
C GLU A 579 -23.46 2.19 -14.70
N GLU A 580 -22.87 0.99 -14.88
CA GLU A 580 -23.22 -0.18 -14.07
C GLU A 580 -22.60 -0.12 -12.65
N ARG A 581 -21.44 0.50 -12.53
CA ARG A 581 -20.67 0.56 -11.27
C ARG A 581 -20.61 1.96 -10.67
N PHE A 582 -21.14 2.95 -11.36
CA PHE A 582 -21.09 4.37 -10.95
C PHE A 582 -19.67 4.86 -10.65
N LYS A 583 -18.69 4.35 -11.40
CA LYS A 583 -17.28 4.69 -11.23
C LYS A 583 -16.76 5.47 -12.42
N LYS A 584 -15.91 6.44 -12.11
CA LYS A 584 -15.09 7.09 -13.14
C LYS A 584 -13.94 6.16 -13.54
N LYS A 585 -13.74 5.97 -14.83
CA LYS A 585 -12.66 5.16 -15.41
C LYS A 585 -11.94 5.91 -16.52
N ILE A 586 -10.67 5.64 -16.65
CA ILE A 586 -9.86 6.14 -17.74
C ILE A 586 -9.60 4.98 -18.71
N ARG A 587 -9.82 5.24 -19.99
CA ARG A 587 -9.48 4.32 -21.07
C ARG A 587 -8.43 4.96 -21.98
N LEU A 588 -7.58 4.12 -22.51
CA LEU A 588 -6.61 4.46 -23.54
C LEU A 588 -7.17 4.03 -24.89
N GLN A 589 -7.07 4.90 -25.86
CA GLN A 589 -7.47 4.63 -27.24
C GLN A 589 -6.32 4.96 -28.17
N ILE A 590 -6.09 4.13 -29.19
CA ILE A 590 -5.18 4.41 -30.29
C ILE A 590 -5.80 5.45 -31.21
N ILE A 591 -4.98 6.35 -31.79
CA ILE A 591 -5.39 7.42 -32.71
C ILE A 591 -4.82 7.14 -34.10
#